data_902dafdedf5029a00cd3d1dba1aec8cb
#
_entry.id   902dafdedf5029a00cd3d1dba1aec8cb
#
_cell.length_a   1.000
_cell.length_b   1.000
_cell.length_c   1.000
_cell.angle_alpha   90.00
_cell.angle_beta   90.00
_cell.angle_gamma   90.00
#
_symmetry.space_group_name_H-M   'P 1'
#
loop_
_entity.id
_entity.type
_entity.pdbx_description
1 polymer ?
#
loop_
_entity_poly.entity_id
_entity_poly.type
_entity_poly.pdbx_seq_one_letter_code
_entity_poly.pdbx_strand_id
1 'polypeptide(L)'
;RVDNYFADYIAMLEEDGVLDDTFIFYFGDHGGVLPRGKGYAYENGLHVPLVVYIPKNWKHLVDADYGSSIKGFVSFIDFAPTILNLAGIDIPPHMDGRPFLGAGVSIEEVNSRNEVFGYADRFDEKIDHVRTLRRGNIKYIRNYQPFNVDALFNEYRYRMLAYAEWWELYRAGSLDETQKQFFEPRAAEQLFDLG
;
A
#
# COMPACT_ATOMS: atom_id res chain seq x y z
N ARG A 1 -2.16 -19.46 -8.94
CA ARG A 1 -3.02 -19.99 -7.87
C ARG A 1 -4.00 -18.93 -7.36
N VAL A 2 -3.53 -17.72 -7.01
CA VAL A 2 -4.40 -16.58 -6.64
C VAL A 2 -5.28 -16.17 -7.83
N ASP A 3 -4.73 -16.10 -9.02
CA ASP A 3 -5.42 -15.79 -10.26
C ASP A 3 -6.62 -16.75 -10.51
N ASN A 4 -6.44 -18.05 -10.26
CA ASN A 4 -7.54 -19.02 -10.41
C ASN A 4 -8.70 -18.72 -9.44
N TYR A 5 -8.40 -18.38 -8.17
CA TYR A 5 -9.46 -18.01 -7.23
C TYR A 5 -10.20 -16.74 -7.67
N PHE A 6 -9.46 -15.79 -8.23
CA PHE A 6 -10.07 -14.57 -8.74
C PHE A 6 -10.97 -14.85 -9.94
N ALA A 7 -10.54 -15.72 -10.86
CA ALA A 7 -11.35 -16.19 -11.97
C ALA A 7 -12.65 -16.90 -11.51
N ASP A 8 -12.55 -17.73 -10.46
CA ASP A 8 -13.71 -18.42 -9.89
C ASP A 8 -14.75 -17.42 -9.32
N TYR A 9 -14.28 -16.34 -8.63
CA TYR A 9 -15.19 -15.29 -8.13
C TYR A 9 -15.86 -14.51 -9.27
N ILE A 10 -15.13 -14.19 -10.35
CA ILE A 10 -15.71 -13.51 -11.51
C ILE A 10 -16.77 -14.42 -12.17
N ALA A 11 -16.47 -15.69 -12.36
CA ALA A 11 -17.41 -16.64 -12.93
C ALA A 11 -18.71 -16.76 -12.10
N MET A 12 -18.61 -16.77 -10.76
CA MET A 12 -19.78 -16.73 -9.88
C MET A 12 -20.64 -15.49 -10.12
N LEU A 13 -20.04 -14.30 -10.20
CA LEU A 13 -20.78 -13.06 -10.44
C LEU A 13 -21.45 -13.04 -11.83
N GLU A 14 -20.81 -13.66 -12.83
CA GLU A 14 -21.38 -13.85 -14.16
C GLU A 14 -22.58 -14.82 -14.14
N GLU A 15 -22.45 -15.97 -13.49
CA GLU A 15 -23.52 -16.97 -13.34
C GLU A 15 -24.72 -16.41 -12.58
N ASP A 16 -24.49 -15.60 -11.56
CA ASP A 16 -25.54 -14.92 -10.78
C ASP A 16 -26.14 -13.72 -11.54
N GLY A 17 -25.55 -13.32 -12.68
CA GLY A 17 -26.03 -12.22 -13.51
C GLY A 17 -25.83 -10.84 -12.90
N VAL A 18 -24.91 -10.69 -11.94
CA VAL A 18 -24.66 -9.43 -11.22
C VAL A 18 -23.31 -8.78 -11.55
N LEU A 19 -22.49 -9.37 -12.39
CA LEU A 19 -21.16 -8.83 -12.73
C LEU A 19 -21.25 -7.43 -13.34
N ASP A 20 -22.22 -7.17 -14.22
CA ASP A 20 -22.43 -5.88 -14.89
C ASP A 20 -22.89 -4.76 -13.90
N ASP A 21 -23.21 -5.10 -12.67
CA ASP A 21 -23.62 -4.18 -11.59
C ASP A 21 -22.64 -4.16 -10.40
N THR A 22 -21.53 -4.92 -10.45
CA THR A 22 -20.63 -5.11 -9.31
C THR A 22 -19.26 -4.48 -9.58
N PHE A 23 -18.88 -3.42 -8.82
CA PHE A 23 -17.50 -2.94 -8.76
C PHE A 23 -16.63 -3.95 -8.00
N ILE A 24 -15.45 -4.28 -8.55
CA ILE A 24 -14.51 -5.19 -7.89
C ILE A 24 -13.19 -4.45 -7.67
N PHE A 25 -12.74 -4.39 -6.40
CA PHE A 25 -11.45 -3.83 -6.02
C PHE A 25 -10.50 -4.97 -5.64
N TYR A 26 -9.43 -5.14 -6.41
CA TYR A 26 -8.37 -6.09 -6.12
C TYR A 26 -7.10 -5.32 -5.73
N PHE A 27 -6.59 -5.55 -4.55
CA PHE A 27 -5.43 -4.82 -4.03
C PHE A 27 -4.65 -5.65 -2.99
N GLY A 28 -3.38 -5.29 -2.78
CA GLY A 28 -2.62 -5.75 -1.62
C GLY A 28 -2.94 -4.90 -0.40
N ASP A 29 -3.09 -5.49 0.77
CA ASP A 29 -3.27 -4.78 2.03
C ASP A 29 -1.95 -4.16 2.54
N HIS A 30 -0.82 -4.73 2.15
CA HIS A 30 0.55 -4.28 2.41
C HIS A 30 1.53 -5.00 1.49
N GLY A 31 2.81 -4.62 1.53
CA GLY A 31 3.86 -5.32 0.81
C GLY A 31 4.17 -6.72 1.37
N GLY A 32 4.98 -7.49 0.65
CA GLY A 32 5.35 -8.85 1.03
C GLY A 32 6.13 -8.92 2.37
N VAL A 33 6.19 -10.12 2.97
CA VAL A 33 6.96 -10.39 4.19
C VAL A 33 8.45 -10.54 3.83
N LEU A 34 9.01 -9.44 3.34
CA LEU A 34 10.42 -9.29 2.96
C LEU A 34 11.03 -8.13 3.74
N PRO A 35 12.37 -8.02 3.78
CA PRO A 35 13.04 -6.87 4.36
C PRO A 35 12.45 -5.55 3.86
N ARG A 36 12.15 -4.64 4.80
CA ARG A 36 11.50 -3.34 4.51
C ARG A 36 10.12 -3.40 3.84
N GLY A 37 9.48 -4.59 3.80
CA GLY A 37 8.13 -4.81 3.29
C GLY A 37 7.06 -4.65 4.37
N LYS A 38 6.27 -5.70 4.61
CA LYS A 38 5.16 -5.71 5.59
C LYS A 38 5.58 -5.14 6.95
N GLY A 39 4.83 -4.12 7.41
CA GLY A 39 5.03 -3.48 8.72
C GLY A 39 6.17 -2.46 8.77
N TYR A 40 6.65 -1.99 7.60
CA TYR A 40 7.60 -0.91 7.47
C TYR A 40 7.04 0.23 6.62
N ALA A 41 7.50 1.46 6.89
CA ALA A 41 7.11 2.66 6.14
C ALA A 41 7.95 2.90 4.87
N TYR A 42 8.75 1.91 4.44
CA TYR A 42 9.45 1.94 3.16
C TYR A 42 8.51 1.68 1.99
N GLU A 43 8.98 1.94 0.77
CA GLU A 43 8.16 1.80 -0.44
C GLU A 43 7.64 0.37 -0.63
N ASN A 44 8.49 -0.64 -0.40
CA ASN A 44 8.12 -2.05 -0.49
C ASN A 44 7.00 -2.48 0.49
N GLY A 45 6.79 -1.69 1.55
CA GLY A 45 5.72 -1.95 2.54
C GLY A 45 4.42 -1.25 2.21
N LEU A 46 4.48 -0.10 1.53
CA LEU A 46 3.34 0.80 1.34
C LEU A 46 2.82 0.84 -0.10
N HIS A 47 3.69 0.69 -1.11
CA HIS A 47 3.29 0.70 -2.51
C HIS A 47 2.79 -0.67 -2.93
N VAL A 48 1.49 -0.83 -3.03
CA VAL A 48 0.80 -2.08 -3.34
C VAL A 48 0.01 -1.97 -4.63
N PRO A 49 -0.23 -3.08 -5.35
CA PRO A 49 -1.09 -3.06 -6.53
C PRO A 49 -2.53 -2.73 -6.15
N LEU A 50 -3.20 -1.98 -7.02
CA LEU A 50 -4.63 -1.73 -6.99
C LEU A 50 -5.19 -1.87 -8.41
N VAL A 51 -6.15 -2.75 -8.58
CA VAL A 51 -6.91 -2.92 -9.83
C VAL A 51 -8.38 -2.77 -9.51
N VAL A 52 -9.10 -1.99 -10.31
CA VAL A 52 -10.54 -1.82 -10.14
C VAL A 52 -11.25 -2.26 -11.42
N TYR A 53 -12.15 -3.22 -11.29
CA TYR A 53 -13.10 -3.57 -12.34
C TYR A 53 -14.30 -2.62 -12.27
N ILE A 54 -14.59 -1.97 -13.39
CA ILE A 54 -15.72 -1.05 -13.55
C ILE A 54 -16.85 -1.80 -14.27
N PRO A 55 -17.98 -2.02 -13.60
CA PRO A 55 -19.09 -2.74 -14.20
C PRO A 55 -19.74 -1.95 -15.34
N LYS A 56 -20.24 -2.65 -16.33
CA LYS A 56 -20.74 -2.07 -17.57
C LYS A 56 -21.89 -1.07 -17.33
N ASN A 57 -22.83 -1.42 -16.45
CA ASN A 57 -24.00 -0.59 -16.18
C ASN A 57 -23.63 0.73 -15.48
N TRP A 58 -22.50 0.78 -14.78
CA TRP A 58 -22.02 1.93 -14.01
C TRP A 58 -20.79 2.62 -14.62
N LYS A 59 -20.42 2.26 -15.85
CA LYS A 59 -19.26 2.85 -16.54
C LYS A 59 -19.36 4.37 -16.65
N HIS A 60 -20.57 4.93 -16.73
CA HIS A 60 -20.82 6.37 -16.81
C HIS A 60 -20.39 7.15 -15.57
N LEU A 61 -20.18 6.50 -14.43
CA LEU A 61 -19.67 7.13 -13.21
C LEU A 61 -18.13 7.28 -13.20
N VAL A 62 -17.42 6.70 -14.17
CA VAL A 62 -15.97 6.65 -14.15
C VAL A 62 -15.39 7.25 -15.43
N ASP A 63 -14.64 8.33 -15.26
CA ASP A 63 -13.97 9.07 -16.33
C ASP A 63 -12.62 8.42 -16.69
N ALA A 64 -12.63 7.13 -17.08
CA ALA A 64 -11.46 6.43 -17.55
C ALA A 64 -11.85 5.34 -18.54
N ASP A 65 -11.06 5.12 -19.58
CA ASP A 65 -11.24 3.99 -20.48
C ASP A 65 -10.85 2.68 -19.80
N TYR A 66 -11.43 1.57 -20.27
CA TYR A 66 -11.01 0.24 -19.84
C TYR A 66 -9.53 0.01 -20.18
N GLY A 67 -8.80 -0.60 -19.26
CA GLY A 67 -7.37 -0.84 -19.42
C GLY A 67 -6.49 0.38 -19.14
N SER A 68 -7.06 1.51 -18.73
CA SER A 68 -6.29 2.69 -18.32
C SER A 68 -5.41 2.41 -17.11
N SER A 69 -4.22 3.03 -17.07
CA SER A 69 -3.33 3.04 -15.92
C SER A 69 -3.33 4.42 -15.29
N ILE A 70 -3.66 4.49 -14.00
CA ILE A 70 -3.68 5.72 -13.21
C ILE A 70 -2.35 5.85 -12.48
N LYS A 71 -1.69 7.02 -12.60
CA LYS A 71 -0.37 7.29 -12.02
C LYS A 71 -0.42 8.10 -10.73
N GLY A 72 -1.54 8.74 -10.45
CA GLY A 72 -1.73 9.54 -9.25
C GLY A 72 -1.81 8.68 -7.99
N PHE A 73 -1.41 9.24 -6.87
CA PHE A 73 -1.41 8.52 -5.60
C PHE A 73 -2.82 8.34 -5.04
N VAL A 74 -3.11 7.11 -4.66
CA VAL A 74 -4.33 6.69 -3.96
C VAL A 74 -3.91 6.05 -2.64
N SER A 75 -4.59 6.38 -1.57
CA SER A 75 -4.36 5.83 -0.24
C SER A 75 -5.57 5.04 0.24
N PHE A 76 -5.41 4.16 1.22
CA PHE A 76 -6.54 3.41 1.80
C PHE A 76 -7.61 4.30 2.44
N ILE A 77 -7.24 5.49 2.93
CA ILE A 77 -8.22 6.46 3.45
C ILE A 77 -9.18 6.95 2.35
N ASP A 78 -8.81 6.83 1.07
CA ASP A 78 -9.60 7.23 -0.08
C ASP A 78 -10.67 6.19 -0.48
N PHE A 79 -10.58 4.95 0.02
CA PHE A 79 -11.50 3.86 -0.36
C PHE A 79 -12.92 4.11 0.13
N ALA A 80 -13.09 4.45 1.42
CA ALA A 80 -14.41 4.68 1.98
C ALA A 80 -15.14 5.84 1.28
N PRO A 81 -14.55 7.04 1.09
CA PRO A 81 -15.21 8.10 0.32
C PRO A 81 -15.44 7.73 -1.15
N THR A 82 -14.58 6.89 -1.76
CA THR A 82 -14.81 6.38 -3.13
C THR A 82 -16.05 5.49 -3.19
N ILE A 83 -16.20 4.55 -2.24
CA ILE A 83 -17.37 3.65 -2.19
C ILE A 83 -18.65 4.45 -1.97
N LEU A 84 -18.64 5.44 -1.08
CA LEU A 84 -19.79 6.32 -0.86
C LEU A 84 -20.16 7.11 -2.12
N ASN A 85 -19.15 7.67 -2.79
CA ASN A 85 -19.38 8.42 -4.03
C ASN A 85 -19.95 7.53 -5.15
N LEU A 86 -19.43 6.32 -5.33
CA LEU A 86 -19.97 5.35 -6.29
C LEU A 86 -21.42 4.93 -5.96
N ALA A 87 -21.75 4.88 -4.68
CA ALA A 87 -23.11 4.59 -4.22
C ALA A 87 -24.08 5.80 -4.26
N GLY A 88 -23.59 6.98 -4.67
CA GLY A 88 -24.39 8.22 -4.66
C GLY A 88 -24.74 8.74 -3.25
N ILE A 89 -23.91 8.40 -2.25
CA ILE A 89 -24.07 8.81 -0.85
C ILE A 89 -23.11 9.97 -0.56
N ASP A 90 -23.60 11.00 0.10
CA ASP A 90 -22.77 12.14 0.52
C ASP A 90 -21.63 11.71 1.42
N ILE A 91 -20.43 12.22 1.13
CA ILE A 91 -19.23 11.93 1.91
C ILE A 91 -19.27 12.77 3.20
N PRO A 92 -19.26 12.15 4.38
CA PRO A 92 -19.26 12.88 5.64
C PRO A 92 -18.03 13.80 5.78
N PRO A 93 -18.18 15.03 6.28
CA PRO A 93 -17.13 16.04 6.33
C PRO A 93 -15.95 15.70 7.27
N HIS A 94 -16.08 14.68 8.09
CA HIS A 94 -15.01 14.19 8.96
C HIS A 94 -14.11 13.13 8.31
N MET A 95 -14.37 12.76 7.05
CA MET A 95 -13.49 11.87 6.29
C MET A 95 -12.32 12.65 5.67
N ASP A 96 -11.09 12.27 5.99
CA ASP A 96 -9.88 12.91 5.45
C ASP A 96 -9.55 12.47 4.02
N GLY A 97 -10.02 11.29 3.60
CA GLY A 97 -9.79 10.75 2.26
C GLY A 97 -10.60 11.46 1.18
N ARG A 98 -10.14 11.33 -0.06
CA ARG A 98 -10.79 11.90 -1.26
C ARG A 98 -11.18 10.78 -2.22
N PRO A 99 -12.39 10.79 -2.81
CA PRO A 99 -12.78 9.78 -3.77
C PRO A 99 -11.83 9.82 -4.98
N PHE A 100 -11.47 8.66 -5.52
CA PHE A 100 -10.68 8.52 -6.74
C PHE A 100 -11.50 7.94 -7.91
N LEU A 101 -12.75 7.56 -7.67
CA LEU A 101 -13.75 7.16 -8.66
C LEU A 101 -15.12 7.70 -8.28
N GLY A 102 -16.01 7.82 -9.25
CA GLY A 102 -17.40 8.20 -9.05
C GLY A 102 -17.76 9.57 -9.62
N ALA A 103 -18.98 10.02 -9.34
CA ALA A 103 -19.49 11.26 -9.88
C ALA A 103 -18.61 12.46 -9.49
N GLY A 104 -18.28 13.29 -10.48
CA GLY A 104 -17.47 14.50 -10.29
C GLY A 104 -15.97 14.29 -10.11
N VAL A 105 -15.48 13.05 -10.19
CA VAL A 105 -14.05 12.72 -10.11
C VAL A 105 -13.50 12.57 -11.53
N SER A 106 -12.55 13.43 -11.92
CA SER A 106 -11.85 13.30 -13.20
C SER A 106 -10.55 12.54 -13.06
N ILE A 107 -10.20 11.75 -14.06
CA ILE A 107 -8.92 11.04 -14.11
C ILE A 107 -7.73 11.99 -14.15
N GLU A 108 -7.87 13.16 -14.74
CA GLU A 108 -6.83 14.19 -14.75
C GLU A 108 -6.53 14.67 -13.31
N GLU A 109 -7.57 14.95 -12.52
CA GLU A 109 -7.41 15.32 -11.11
C GLU A 109 -6.71 14.21 -10.32
N VAL A 110 -7.16 12.96 -10.47
CA VAL A 110 -6.54 11.83 -9.77
C VAL A 110 -5.07 11.68 -10.18
N ASN A 111 -4.75 11.78 -11.47
CA ASN A 111 -3.36 11.71 -11.96
C ASN A 111 -2.47 12.86 -11.48
N SER A 112 -3.05 13.99 -11.10
CA SER A 112 -2.31 15.12 -10.53
C SER A 112 -1.90 14.92 -9.07
N ARG A 113 -2.45 13.92 -8.38
CA ARG A 113 -2.14 13.60 -6.98
C ARG A 113 -0.75 13.03 -6.87
N ASN A 114 0.17 13.79 -6.34
CA ASN A 114 1.59 13.41 -6.27
C ASN A 114 2.13 13.36 -4.84
N GLU A 115 1.25 13.34 -3.84
CA GLU A 115 1.62 13.34 -2.43
C GLU A 115 0.83 12.28 -1.66
N VAL A 116 1.52 11.49 -0.83
CA VAL A 116 0.90 10.50 0.05
C VAL A 116 1.68 10.36 1.35
N PHE A 117 0.94 10.19 2.44
CA PHE A 117 1.46 9.98 3.78
C PHE A 117 1.38 8.51 4.18
N GLY A 118 2.31 8.09 5.05
CA GLY A 118 2.31 6.76 5.62
C GLY A 118 2.88 6.76 7.04
N TYR A 119 2.65 5.67 7.75
CA TYR A 119 3.18 5.50 9.10
C TYR A 119 3.43 4.03 9.44
N ALA A 120 4.28 3.80 10.45
CA ALA A 120 4.47 2.50 11.07
C ALA A 120 4.77 2.72 12.56
N ASP A 121 3.84 2.31 13.44
CA ASP A 121 3.95 2.50 14.87
C ASP A 121 4.13 1.18 15.60
N ARG A 122 3.36 0.16 15.26
CA ARG A 122 3.40 -1.13 15.91
C ARG A 122 3.14 -2.26 14.92
N PHE A 123 3.87 -3.36 15.10
CA PHE A 123 3.60 -4.62 14.45
C PHE A 123 3.84 -5.75 15.46
N ASP A 124 2.76 -6.30 16.01
CA ASP A 124 2.76 -7.24 17.14
C ASP A 124 3.59 -6.71 18.32
N GLU A 125 4.65 -7.41 18.73
CA GLU A 125 5.56 -7.00 19.81
C GLU A 125 6.55 -5.90 19.40
N LYS A 126 6.78 -5.69 18.10
CA LYS A 126 7.61 -4.59 17.60
C LYS A 126 6.87 -3.25 17.79
N ILE A 127 7.40 -2.39 18.65
CA ILE A 127 6.93 -1.02 18.84
C ILE A 127 7.93 -0.08 18.21
N ASP A 128 7.43 0.82 17.36
CA ASP A 128 8.21 1.82 16.67
C ASP A 128 7.38 3.10 16.53
N HIS A 129 7.94 4.15 15.98
CA HIS A 129 7.22 5.39 15.68
C HIS A 129 7.82 6.03 14.43
N VAL A 130 7.23 5.77 13.29
CA VAL A 130 7.71 6.23 11.98
C VAL A 130 6.61 6.96 11.23
N ARG A 131 6.97 8.07 10.60
CA ARG A 131 6.11 8.81 9.67
C ARG A 131 6.82 8.96 8.34
N THR A 132 6.07 8.94 7.26
CA THR A 132 6.64 9.15 5.93
C THR A 132 5.73 10.01 5.07
N LEU A 133 6.37 10.78 4.21
CA LEU A 133 5.75 11.54 3.13
C LEU A 133 6.45 11.15 1.83
N ARG A 134 5.68 10.81 0.82
CA ARG A 134 6.17 10.71 -0.55
C ARG A 134 5.57 11.83 -1.38
N ARG A 135 6.42 12.54 -2.13
CA ARG A 135 6.01 13.53 -3.12
C ARG A 135 6.76 13.27 -4.43
N GLY A 136 6.04 12.85 -5.45
CA GLY A 136 6.63 12.38 -6.70
C GLY A 136 7.59 11.21 -6.42
N ASN A 137 8.86 11.36 -6.85
CA ASN A 137 9.90 10.34 -6.64
C ASN A 137 10.64 10.51 -5.31
N ILE A 138 10.41 11.58 -4.57
CA ILE A 138 11.11 11.81 -3.30
C ILE A 138 10.28 11.26 -2.14
N LYS A 139 10.91 10.42 -1.33
CA LYS A 139 10.32 9.88 -0.10
C LYS A 139 11.14 10.31 1.11
N TYR A 140 10.48 11.00 2.01
CA TYR A 140 11.01 11.38 3.32
C TYR A 140 10.47 10.43 4.40
N ILE A 141 11.36 9.99 5.29
CA ILE A 141 11.01 9.17 6.46
C ILE A 141 11.54 9.84 7.72
N ARG A 142 10.66 10.02 8.72
CA ARG A 142 10.99 10.47 10.06
C ARG A 142 10.89 9.32 11.05
N ASN A 143 12.01 8.96 11.67
CA ASN A 143 12.10 7.99 12.74
C ASN A 143 12.12 8.71 14.09
N TYR A 144 11.05 8.61 14.86
CA TYR A 144 10.97 9.25 16.18
C TYR A 144 11.71 8.45 17.26
N GLN A 145 12.06 7.20 16.95
CA GLN A 145 12.89 6.31 17.78
C GLN A 145 14.12 5.86 16.97
N PRO A 146 15.06 6.76 16.65
CA PRO A 146 16.19 6.46 15.78
C PRO A 146 17.17 5.44 16.39
N PHE A 147 17.15 5.27 17.72
CA PHE A 147 17.90 4.22 18.42
C PHE A 147 17.39 2.81 18.12
N ASN A 148 16.17 2.65 17.60
CA ASN A 148 15.66 1.39 17.13
C ASN A 148 16.35 0.95 15.81
N VAL A 149 16.42 -0.35 15.61
CA VAL A 149 16.84 -0.97 14.33
C VAL A 149 15.61 -1.45 13.55
N ASP A 150 15.74 -1.59 12.24
CA ASP A 150 14.67 -2.21 11.44
C ASP A 150 14.43 -3.68 11.84
N ALA A 151 15.50 -4.35 12.27
CA ALA A 151 15.52 -5.73 12.72
C ALA A 151 14.92 -5.98 14.11
N LEU A 152 14.20 -5.01 14.72
CA LEU A 152 13.50 -5.25 15.98
C LEU A 152 12.75 -6.58 15.92
N PHE A 153 12.94 -7.39 16.98
CA PHE A 153 12.38 -8.72 17.03
C PHE A 153 10.86 -8.70 16.82
N ASN A 154 10.40 -9.62 16.00
CA ASN A 154 9.01 -9.91 15.75
C ASN A 154 8.91 -11.39 15.38
N GLU A 155 8.23 -12.18 16.20
CA GLU A 155 8.18 -13.63 16.04
C GLU A 155 7.65 -14.04 14.67
N TYR A 156 6.62 -13.33 14.17
CA TYR A 156 6.06 -13.60 12.86
C TYR A 156 7.10 -13.51 11.73
N ARG A 157 7.99 -12.51 11.77
CA ARG A 157 9.04 -12.33 10.75
C ARG A 157 10.16 -13.35 10.90
N TYR A 158 10.65 -13.56 12.14
CA TYR A 158 11.79 -14.44 12.38
C TYR A 158 11.45 -15.93 12.24
N ARG A 159 10.19 -16.29 12.06
CA ARG A 159 9.77 -17.60 11.55
C ARG A 159 10.01 -17.77 10.05
N MET A 160 10.21 -16.68 9.29
CA MET A 160 10.52 -16.75 7.87
C MET A 160 11.99 -17.05 7.65
N LEU A 161 12.29 -18.04 6.80
CA LEU A 161 13.65 -18.51 6.56
C LEU A 161 14.62 -17.38 6.19
N ALA A 162 14.19 -16.45 5.35
CA ALA A 162 15.02 -15.32 4.94
C ALA A 162 15.44 -14.42 6.11
N TYR A 163 14.57 -14.16 7.08
CA TYR A 163 14.92 -13.36 8.27
C TYR A 163 15.83 -14.12 9.23
N ALA A 164 15.57 -15.42 9.42
CA ALA A 164 16.39 -16.26 10.28
C ALA A 164 17.82 -16.38 9.74
N GLU A 165 17.97 -16.68 8.45
CA GLU A 165 19.26 -16.74 7.77
C GLU A 165 20.01 -15.40 7.82
N TRP A 166 19.31 -14.30 7.54
CA TRP A 166 19.90 -12.96 7.56
C TRP A 166 20.43 -12.58 8.94
N TRP A 167 19.70 -12.94 10.00
CA TRP A 167 20.13 -12.76 11.37
C TRP A 167 21.41 -13.56 11.71
N GLU A 168 21.48 -14.82 11.28
CA GLU A 168 22.68 -15.66 11.50
C GLU A 168 23.89 -15.09 10.73
N LEU A 169 23.71 -14.62 9.48
CA LEU A 169 24.76 -13.97 8.71
C LEU A 169 25.25 -12.66 9.36
N TYR A 170 24.33 -11.87 9.94
CA TYR A 170 24.70 -10.69 10.71
C TYR A 170 25.57 -11.05 11.92
N ARG A 171 25.16 -12.03 12.72
CA ARG A 171 25.92 -12.51 13.89
C ARG A 171 27.29 -13.05 13.51
N ALA A 172 27.40 -13.68 12.37
CA ALA A 172 28.66 -14.19 11.82
C ALA A 172 29.58 -13.10 11.24
N GLY A 173 29.12 -11.85 11.14
CA GLY A 173 29.87 -10.75 10.48
C GLY A 173 30.04 -10.95 8.98
N SER A 174 29.14 -11.70 8.34
CA SER A 174 29.24 -12.08 6.93
C SER A 174 28.45 -11.16 5.99
N LEU A 175 27.80 -10.12 6.52
CA LEU A 175 27.03 -9.14 5.74
C LEU A 175 27.90 -7.97 5.29
N ASP A 176 27.63 -7.47 4.09
CA ASP A 176 28.21 -6.21 3.61
C ASP A 176 27.58 -4.98 4.30
N GLU A 177 28.14 -3.79 4.02
CA GLU A 177 27.71 -2.53 4.64
C GLU A 177 26.24 -2.19 4.36
N THR A 178 25.71 -2.56 3.22
CA THR A 178 24.31 -2.33 2.86
C THR A 178 23.37 -3.30 3.57
N GLN A 179 23.74 -4.56 3.60
CA GLN A 179 22.95 -5.63 4.21
C GLN A 179 22.83 -5.46 5.72
N LYS A 180 23.92 -5.05 6.41
CA LYS A 180 23.93 -4.89 7.86
C LYS A 180 23.11 -3.70 8.37
N GLN A 181 22.83 -2.68 7.52
CA GLN A 181 22.05 -1.49 7.90
C GLN A 181 20.71 -1.83 8.55
N PHE A 182 20.10 -2.96 8.18
CA PHE A 182 18.83 -3.41 8.75
C PHE A 182 18.92 -3.68 10.26
N PHE A 183 20.10 -4.06 10.73
CA PHE A 183 20.41 -4.42 12.13
C PHE A 183 21.06 -3.28 12.93
N GLU A 184 21.26 -2.14 12.30
CA GLU A 184 21.92 -0.98 12.92
C GLU A 184 20.93 0.16 13.21
N PRO A 185 21.25 1.07 14.17
CA PRO A 185 20.42 2.23 14.43
C PRO A 185 20.18 3.07 13.18
N ARG A 186 18.98 3.57 13.04
CA ARG A 186 18.55 4.37 11.88
C ARG A 186 18.89 5.84 12.07
N ALA A 187 19.04 6.59 10.98
CA ALA A 187 19.02 8.04 11.04
C ALA A 187 17.63 8.54 11.49
N ALA A 188 17.59 9.67 12.24
CA ALA A 188 16.33 10.27 12.64
C ALA A 188 15.50 10.74 11.44
N GLU A 189 16.16 11.12 10.37
CA GLU A 189 15.55 11.55 9.10
C GLU A 189 16.25 10.86 7.94
N GLN A 190 15.47 10.39 6.97
CA GLN A 190 15.98 9.74 5.78
C GLN A 190 15.25 10.29 4.56
N LEU A 191 16.00 10.50 3.48
CA LEU A 191 15.46 10.93 2.20
C LEU A 191 15.90 9.96 1.12
N PHE A 192 14.94 9.50 0.32
CA PHE A 192 15.16 8.56 -0.77
C PHE A 192 14.66 9.17 -2.07
N ASP A 193 15.45 9.01 -3.12
CA ASP A 193 15.02 9.18 -4.50
C ASP A 193 14.61 7.82 -5.05
N LEU A 194 13.38 7.69 -5.54
CA LEU A 194 12.77 6.46 -6.05
C LEU A 194 12.70 6.43 -7.59
N GLY A 195 13.29 7.43 -8.26
CA GLY A 195 13.33 7.56 -9.72
C GLY A 195 14.49 6.86 -10.39
#